data_bc8d3a79ce01ab754facd7a3f5fa7dd0
#
_entry.id   bc8d3a79ce01ab754facd7a3f5fa7dd0
#
_cell.length_a   1.000
_cell.length_b   1.000
_cell.length_c   1.000
_cell.angle_alpha   90.00
_cell.angle_beta   90.00
_cell.angle_gamma   90.00
#
_symmetry.space_group_name_H-M   'P 1'
#
loop_
_entity.id
_entity.type
_entity.pdbx_description
1 polymer ?
#
loop_
_entity_poly.entity_id
_entity_poly.type
_entity_poly.pdbx_seq_one_letter_code
_entity_poly.pdbx_strand_id
1 'polypeptide(L)'
;MHLDAPGISLISSIAGRVGHGIGLDAAEPPHVAASDSTVLAPGMVITIEPGVATAFGTFHVEEQLVVTSAEPEILSLSPRTLVEVDP
;
A
#
# COMPACT_ATOMS: atom_id res chain seq x y z
N MET A 1 -2.88 4.06 -12.67
CA MET A 1 -3.38 5.13 -11.78
C MET A 1 -2.29 6.18 -11.65
N HIS A 2 -2.65 7.43 -11.83
CA HIS A 2 -1.70 8.54 -11.74
C HIS A 2 -1.97 9.29 -10.43
N LEU A 3 -0.98 9.27 -9.53
CA LEU A 3 -1.12 9.86 -8.19
C LEU A 3 -0.33 11.16 -8.03
N ASP A 4 0.37 11.61 -9.06
CA ASP A 4 1.14 12.84 -9.00
C ASP A 4 0.23 14.05 -9.16
N ALA A 5 0.49 15.07 -8.34
CA ALA A 5 -0.15 16.37 -8.41
C ALA A 5 0.91 17.44 -8.13
N PRO A 6 0.67 18.71 -8.48
CA PRO A 6 1.63 19.77 -8.18
C PRO A 6 2.03 19.79 -6.71
N GLY A 7 3.33 19.67 -6.44
CA GLY A 7 3.87 19.67 -5.08
C GLY A 7 3.74 18.34 -4.34
N ILE A 8 3.23 17.30 -4.98
CA ILE A 8 3.08 15.96 -4.40
C ILE A 8 3.72 14.95 -5.36
N SER A 9 4.56 14.09 -4.82
CA SER A 9 5.17 13.00 -5.57
C SER A 9 4.90 11.68 -4.89
N LEU A 10 4.49 10.67 -5.66
CA LEU A 10 4.37 9.31 -5.16
C LEU A 10 5.77 8.76 -4.90
N ILE A 11 5.98 8.29 -3.70
CA ILE A 11 7.20 7.59 -3.31
C ILE A 11 6.90 6.10 -3.34
N SER A 12 7.56 5.38 -4.24
CA SER A 12 7.57 3.95 -4.14
C SER A 12 8.59 3.52 -3.09
N SER A 13 8.38 2.34 -2.52
CA SER A 13 9.34 1.76 -1.60
C SER A 13 10.68 1.49 -2.30
N ILE A 14 11.68 1.05 -1.53
CA ILE A 14 13.02 0.72 -2.04
C ILE A 14 12.98 -0.18 -3.27
N ALA A 15 11.99 -1.07 -3.36
CA ALA A 15 11.85 -2.00 -4.49
C ALA A 15 11.02 -1.44 -5.65
N GLY A 16 10.66 -0.17 -5.65
CA GLY A 16 9.82 0.42 -6.69
C GLY A 16 8.39 -0.07 -6.68
N ARG A 17 7.88 -0.47 -5.52
CA ARG A 17 6.55 -1.04 -5.34
C ARG A 17 5.73 -0.24 -4.34
N VAL A 18 4.41 -0.33 -4.44
CA VAL A 18 3.47 0.29 -3.48
C VAL A 18 2.75 -0.75 -2.63
N GLY A 19 3.21 -1.98 -2.65
CA GLY A 19 2.68 -3.06 -1.84
C GLY A 19 3.40 -4.37 -2.11
N HIS A 20 3.05 -5.39 -1.34
CA HIS A 20 3.66 -6.72 -1.44
C HIS A 20 2.76 -7.78 -0.82
N GLY A 21 3.07 -9.04 -1.09
CA GLY A 21 2.50 -10.15 -0.35
C GLY A 21 2.99 -10.20 1.08
N ILE A 22 2.22 -10.84 1.92
CA ILE A 22 2.59 -11.11 3.31
C ILE A 22 2.12 -12.52 3.67
N GLY A 23 2.96 -13.25 4.39
CA GLY A 23 2.70 -14.60 4.81
C GLY A 23 3.64 -14.96 5.96
N LEU A 24 4.51 -15.95 5.76
CA LEU A 24 5.53 -16.27 6.73
C LEU A 24 6.58 -15.16 6.86
N ASP A 25 6.85 -14.47 5.74
CA ASP A 25 7.73 -13.31 5.72
C ASP A 25 6.92 -12.01 5.85
N ALA A 26 7.53 -10.99 6.40
CA ALA A 26 6.91 -9.67 6.51
C ALA A 26 6.69 -9.01 5.14
N ALA A 27 7.48 -9.41 4.15
CA ALA A 27 7.32 -8.99 2.77
C ALA A 27 7.75 -10.16 1.87
N GLU A 28 6.88 -10.56 0.96
CA GLU A 28 7.11 -11.63 0.01
C GLU A 28 6.37 -11.36 -1.30
N PRO A 29 6.66 -12.09 -2.40
CA PRO A 29 5.90 -11.94 -3.63
C PRO A 29 4.39 -12.20 -3.42
N PRO A 30 3.51 -11.59 -4.25
CA PRO A 30 3.83 -10.73 -5.35
C PRO A 30 4.20 -9.31 -4.92
N HIS A 31 4.79 -8.55 -5.84
CA HIS A 31 5.03 -7.12 -5.63
C HIS A 31 3.96 -6.31 -6.36
N VAL A 32 3.39 -5.33 -5.69
CA VAL A 32 2.45 -4.40 -6.32
C VAL A 32 3.27 -3.30 -7.00
N ALA A 33 3.70 -3.59 -8.20
CA ALA A 33 4.60 -2.76 -8.99
C ALA A 33 4.30 -2.92 -10.48
N ALA A 34 4.65 -1.91 -11.27
CA ALA A 34 4.42 -1.96 -12.72
C ALA A 34 5.21 -3.09 -13.41
N SER A 35 6.32 -3.52 -12.81
CA SER A 35 7.16 -4.59 -13.36
C SER A 35 6.68 -6.01 -13.00
N ASP A 36 5.70 -6.14 -12.14
CA ASP A 36 5.19 -7.43 -11.70
C ASP A 36 3.88 -7.75 -12.43
N SER A 37 3.87 -8.83 -13.20
CA SER A 37 2.72 -9.27 -13.98
C SER A 37 1.93 -10.39 -13.31
N THR A 38 2.20 -10.68 -12.03
CA THR A 38 1.50 -11.71 -11.29
C THR A 38 0.00 -11.43 -11.26
N VAL A 39 -0.80 -12.42 -11.60
CA VAL A 39 -2.25 -12.35 -11.46
C VAL A 39 -2.62 -12.66 -10.02
N LEU A 40 -3.32 -11.73 -9.37
CA LEU A 40 -3.77 -11.94 -8.01
C LEU A 40 -4.85 -13.01 -7.96
N ALA A 41 -4.75 -13.88 -6.98
CA ALA A 41 -5.68 -14.98 -6.79
C ALA A 41 -6.37 -14.86 -5.43
N PRO A 42 -7.64 -15.33 -5.32
CA PRO A 42 -8.33 -15.34 -4.03
C PRO A 42 -7.52 -16.07 -2.95
N GLY A 43 -7.50 -15.51 -1.76
CA GLY A 43 -6.74 -16.03 -0.64
C GLY A 43 -5.37 -15.40 -0.44
N MET A 44 -4.83 -14.69 -1.43
CA MET A 44 -3.61 -13.92 -1.25
C MET A 44 -3.84 -12.79 -0.28
N VAL A 45 -2.90 -12.59 0.64
CA VAL A 45 -2.86 -11.42 1.54
C VAL A 45 -1.78 -10.48 1.04
N ILE A 46 -2.15 -9.26 0.78
CA ILE A 46 -1.22 -8.25 0.28
C ILE A 46 -1.34 -6.97 1.10
N THR A 47 -0.30 -6.16 1.05
CA THR A 47 -0.34 -4.78 1.56
C THR A 47 -0.47 -3.81 0.40
N ILE A 48 -1.12 -2.69 0.65
CA ILE A 48 -1.09 -1.51 -0.22
C ILE A 48 -0.59 -0.36 0.64
N GLU A 49 0.57 0.18 0.31
CA GLU A 49 1.28 1.11 1.19
C GLU A 49 1.96 2.25 0.43
N PRO A 50 1.20 3.03 -0.36
CA PRO A 50 1.80 4.13 -1.08
C PRO A 50 2.31 5.21 -0.12
N GLY A 51 3.45 5.78 -0.47
CA GLY A 51 3.99 6.95 0.20
C GLY A 51 3.92 8.16 -0.71
N VAL A 52 3.72 9.33 -0.15
CA VAL A 52 3.74 10.60 -0.89
C VAL A 52 4.67 11.58 -0.20
N ALA A 53 5.40 12.35 -1.00
CA ALA A 53 6.22 13.45 -0.52
C ALA A 53 5.57 14.78 -0.89
N THR A 54 5.57 15.70 0.05
CA THR A 54 5.09 17.06 -0.14
C THR A 54 6.14 18.05 0.37
N ALA A 55 5.89 19.35 0.18
CA ALA A 55 6.74 20.38 0.74
C ALA A 55 6.78 20.36 2.28
N PHE A 56 5.79 19.74 2.91
CA PHE A 56 5.65 19.70 4.37
C PHE A 56 6.13 18.40 4.99
N GLY A 57 6.40 17.39 4.21
CA GLY A 57 6.88 16.12 4.73
C GLY A 57 6.49 14.94 3.85
N THR A 58 6.73 13.77 4.41
CA THR A 58 6.42 12.48 3.78
C THR A 58 5.26 11.83 4.53
N PHE A 59 4.30 11.32 3.77
CA PHE A 59 3.11 10.67 4.32
C PHE A 59 2.99 9.27 3.75
N HIS A 60 2.63 8.32 4.61
CA HIS A 60 2.54 6.92 4.26
C HIS A 60 1.29 6.32 4.93
N VAL A 61 0.50 5.62 4.16
CA VAL A 61 -0.66 4.88 4.65
C VAL A 61 -0.54 3.45 4.17
N GLU A 62 -0.74 2.51 5.07
CA GLU A 62 -0.66 1.08 4.77
C GLU A 62 -1.96 0.38 5.14
N GLU A 63 -2.43 -0.46 4.24
CA GLU A 63 -3.58 -1.33 4.43
C GLU A 63 -3.19 -2.76 4.10
N GLN A 64 -3.71 -3.71 4.89
CA GLN A 64 -3.60 -5.13 4.60
C GLN A 64 -4.96 -5.62 4.14
N LEU A 65 -4.97 -6.42 3.09
CA LEU A 65 -6.21 -6.94 2.54
C LEU A 65 -6.05 -8.37 2.05
N VAL A 66 -7.17 -9.09 2.03
CA VAL A 66 -7.28 -10.42 1.41
C VAL A 66 -7.90 -10.24 0.03
N VAL A 67 -7.24 -10.79 -0.98
CA VAL A 67 -7.81 -10.86 -2.34
C VAL A 67 -8.93 -11.88 -2.34
N THR A 68 -10.07 -11.52 -2.88
CA THR A 68 -11.23 -12.41 -3.04
C THR A 68 -11.66 -12.45 -4.50
N SER A 69 -12.62 -13.30 -4.83
CA SER A 69 -13.21 -13.33 -6.16
C SER A 69 -14.17 -12.16 -6.45
N ALA A 70 -14.43 -11.32 -5.45
CA ALA A 70 -15.27 -10.13 -5.54
C ALA A 70 -14.48 -8.93 -4.98
N GLU A 71 -15.05 -8.18 -4.04
CA GLU A 71 -14.36 -7.06 -3.40
C GLU A 71 -13.32 -7.58 -2.41
N PRO A 72 -12.16 -6.92 -2.28
CA PRO A 72 -11.17 -7.33 -1.30
C PRO A 72 -11.68 -7.12 0.13
N GLU A 73 -11.24 -7.99 1.03
CA GLU A 73 -11.52 -7.85 2.46
C GLU A 73 -10.39 -7.08 3.12
N ILE A 74 -10.71 -5.94 3.72
CA ILE A 74 -9.72 -5.11 4.42
C ILE A 74 -9.52 -5.68 5.81
N LEU A 75 -8.27 -6.00 6.15
CA LEU A 75 -7.90 -6.54 7.47
C LEU A 75 -7.51 -5.45 8.46
N SER A 76 -6.99 -4.33 7.99
CA SER A 76 -6.58 -3.23 8.84
C SER A 76 -7.79 -2.52 9.41
N LEU A 77 -7.81 -2.32 10.73
CA LEU A 77 -8.93 -1.70 11.45
C LEU A 77 -8.63 -0.29 11.94
N SER A 78 -7.41 0.18 11.76
CA SER A 78 -7.02 1.52 12.19
C SER A 78 -7.72 2.61 11.37
N PRO A 79 -8.01 3.77 11.95
CA PRO A 79 -8.55 4.91 11.21
C PRO A 79 -7.61 5.32 10.07
N ARG A 80 -8.20 5.72 8.93
CA ARG A 80 -7.45 6.18 7.75
C ARG A 80 -7.30 7.70 7.74
N THR A 81 -7.63 8.34 8.82
CA THR A 81 -7.53 9.79 8.98
C THR A 81 -6.38 10.13 9.90
N LEU A 82 -5.85 11.33 9.75
CA LEU A 82 -4.84 11.85 10.66
C LEU A 82 -5.44 12.00 12.06
N VAL A 83 -4.77 11.40 13.03
CA VAL A 83 -5.19 11.49 14.44
C VAL A 83 -4.40 12.60 15.09
N GLU A 84 -5.10 13.59 15.66
CA GLU A 84 -4.50 14.66 16.43
C GLU A 84 -4.60 14.33 17.92
N VAL A 85 -3.52 14.55 18.63
CA VAL A 85 -3.48 14.36 20.08
C VAL A 85 -3.00 15.66 20.74
N ASP A 86 -3.56 15.96 21.89
CA ASP A 86 -3.10 17.11 22.67
C ASP A 86 -1.69 16.86 23.20
N PRO A 87 -0.82 17.90 23.23
CA PRO A 87 0.54 17.79 23.74
C PRO A 87 0.59 17.50 25.24
#